data_27c6f4a605e82ac3694dcc9e1407fb76
#
_entry.id   27c6f4a605e82ac3694dcc9e1407fb76
#
_cell.length_a   1.000
_cell.length_b   1.000
_cell.length_c   1.000
_cell.angle_alpha   90.00
_cell.angle_beta   90.00
_cell.angle_gamma   90.00
#
_symmetry.space_group_name_H-M   'P 1'
#
loop_
_entity.id
_entity.type
_entity.pdbx_description
1 polymer ?
#
loop_
_entity_poly.entity_id
_entity_poly.type
_entity_poly.pdbx_seq_one_letter_code
_entity_poly.pdbx_strand_id
1 'polypeptide(L)'
;VMSYTDPEIGNSEIYILDLKTRISKRVTNNSSIDVSASFSPDGKKIVFNSDRSGRRHLYVSDNNGKNIKRISREAGSYYTPVWSPRGDMIAFTKQEGGQFYIGVMEVDGSNERMIAKSFHVEGPTWAPNGRFLMYFKEERTAEDGSGGESSLYSIDLTGFNERKVITPLGGSDPAWSPLMH
;
A
#
# COMPACT_ATOMS: atom_id res chain seq x y z
N VAL A 1 13.36 -0.41 -0.19
CA VAL A 1 12.93 0.08 1.13
C VAL A 1 12.30 -1.07 1.91
N MET A 2 12.42 -1.04 3.20
CA MET A 2 11.83 -2.04 4.10
C MET A 2 11.39 -1.36 5.40
N SER A 3 10.43 -1.95 6.10
CA SER A 3 10.17 -1.65 7.52
C SER A 3 10.84 -2.71 8.38
N TYR A 4 11.36 -2.30 9.53
CA TYR A 4 12.02 -3.17 10.48
C TYR A 4 11.59 -2.78 11.90
N THR A 5 11.22 -3.79 12.69
CA THR A 5 10.94 -3.60 14.12
C THR A 5 12.23 -3.78 14.89
N ASP A 6 12.71 -2.71 15.47
CA ASP A 6 13.90 -2.73 16.30
C ASP A 6 13.56 -3.37 17.67
N PRO A 7 14.16 -4.50 18.03
CA PRO A 7 13.85 -5.20 19.26
C PRO A 7 14.24 -4.42 20.53
N GLU A 8 15.18 -3.49 20.45
CA GLU A 8 15.62 -2.69 21.60
C GLU A 8 14.63 -1.58 21.94
N ILE A 9 14.01 -0.98 20.93
CA ILE A 9 13.03 0.10 21.11
C ILE A 9 11.59 -0.37 20.93
N GLY A 10 11.36 -1.61 20.48
CA GLY A 10 10.03 -2.21 20.34
C GLY A 10 9.14 -1.52 19.29
N ASN A 11 9.73 -0.76 18.35
CA ASN A 11 9.03 0.05 17.38
C ASN A 11 9.46 -0.28 15.94
N SER A 12 8.52 -0.11 15.01
CA SER A 12 8.77 -0.33 13.57
C SER A 12 9.08 0.98 12.87
N GLU A 13 10.18 0.99 12.14
CA GLU A 13 10.69 2.15 11.43
C GLU A 13 11.03 1.80 9.98
N ILE A 14 11.12 2.81 9.13
CA ILE A 14 11.49 2.65 7.73
C ILE A 14 13.01 2.71 7.58
N TYR A 15 13.54 1.73 6.85
CA TYR A 15 14.96 1.63 6.49
C TYR A 15 15.12 1.51 4.97
N ILE A 16 16.19 2.06 4.45
CA ILE A 16 16.65 1.84 3.07
C ILE A 16 17.92 0.99 3.13
N LEU A 17 17.89 -0.17 2.47
CA LEU A 17 19.04 -1.04 2.29
C LEU A 17 19.67 -0.77 0.92
N ASP A 18 20.95 -0.43 0.91
CA ASP A 18 21.77 -0.44 -0.32
C ASP A 18 22.19 -1.88 -0.63
N LEU A 19 21.73 -2.41 -1.76
CA LEU A 19 21.98 -3.81 -2.12
C LEU A 19 23.43 -4.09 -2.54
N LYS A 20 24.20 -3.07 -2.93
CA LYS A 20 25.62 -3.20 -3.29
C LYS A 20 26.51 -3.22 -2.06
N THR A 21 26.33 -2.25 -1.18
CA THR A 21 27.14 -2.11 0.05
C THR A 21 26.61 -2.95 1.21
N ARG A 22 25.34 -3.42 1.12
CA ARG A 22 24.60 -4.09 2.20
C ARG A 22 24.44 -3.25 3.46
N ILE A 23 24.58 -1.94 3.34
CA ILE A 23 24.40 -1.00 4.45
C ILE A 23 22.93 -0.56 4.48
N SER A 24 22.29 -0.69 5.63
CA SER A 24 20.97 -0.14 5.89
C SER A 24 21.06 1.22 6.56
N LYS A 25 20.22 2.14 6.11
CA LYS A 25 20.06 3.48 6.68
C LYS A 25 18.64 3.65 7.20
N ARG A 26 18.51 4.02 8.47
CA ARG A 26 17.23 4.39 9.07
C ARG A 26 16.73 5.71 8.46
N VAL A 27 15.47 5.75 8.09
CA VAL A 27 14.80 6.89 7.44
C VAL A 27 13.86 7.59 8.40
N THR A 28 13.07 6.84 9.17
CA THR A 28 12.19 7.41 10.19
C THR A 28 12.73 7.14 11.58
N ASN A 29 12.41 8.03 12.52
CA ASN A 29 12.85 7.93 13.91
C ASN A 29 11.84 8.65 14.82
N ASN A 30 10.89 7.91 15.35
CA ASN A 30 9.85 8.42 16.25
C ASN A 30 9.26 7.27 17.09
N SER A 31 8.33 7.57 17.99
CA SER A 31 7.66 6.58 18.85
C SER A 31 6.48 5.87 18.20
N SER A 32 6.16 6.18 16.95
CA SER A 32 5.03 5.63 16.22
C SER A 32 5.47 4.45 15.33
N ILE A 33 4.51 3.64 14.92
CA ILE A 33 4.74 2.52 14.01
C ILE A 33 4.77 3.04 12.57
N ASP A 34 5.92 3.00 11.92
CA ASP A 34 6.12 3.37 10.52
C ASP A 34 6.39 2.10 9.70
N VAL A 35 5.50 1.77 8.75
CA VAL A 35 5.56 0.51 7.99
C VAL A 35 5.08 0.67 6.55
N SER A 36 5.20 -0.41 5.76
CA SER A 36 4.66 -0.53 4.39
C SER A 36 5.13 0.58 3.45
N ALA A 37 6.44 0.82 3.39
CA ALA A 37 6.99 1.87 2.56
C ALA A 37 7.16 1.47 1.09
N SER A 38 6.90 2.42 0.18
CA SER A 38 7.11 2.29 -1.26
C SER A 38 7.87 3.51 -1.80
N PHE A 39 8.85 3.29 -2.70
CA PHE A 39 9.56 4.37 -3.38
C PHE A 39 8.72 5.03 -4.47
N SER A 40 8.92 6.34 -4.66
CA SER A 40 8.57 6.98 -5.92
C SER A 40 9.43 6.41 -7.07
N PRO A 41 8.94 6.42 -8.33
CA PRO A 41 9.69 5.86 -9.46
C PRO A 41 11.07 6.46 -9.69
N ASP A 42 11.26 7.73 -9.32
CA ASP A 42 12.55 8.43 -9.39
C ASP A 42 13.46 8.17 -8.17
N GLY A 43 12.98 7.39 -7.19
CA GLY A 43 13.71 7.04 -5.97
C GLY A 43 13.94 8.18 -4.98
N LYS A 44 13.39 9.38 -5.22
CA LYS A 44 13.66 10.56 -4.38
C LYS A 44 12.75 10.66 -3.16
N LYS A 45 11.57 10.05 -3.22
CA LYS A 45 10.55 10.06 -2.16
C LYS A 45 10.16 8.65 -1.76
N ILE A 46 9.56 8.55 -0.58
CA ILE A 46 8.86 7.36 -0.11
C ILE A 46 7.47 7.74 0.37
N VAL A 47 6.52 6.83 0.15
CA VAL A 47 5.21 6.83 0.82
C VAL A 47 5.21 5.69 1.83
N PHE A 48 4.60 5.89 2.99
CA PHE A 48 4.49 4.89 4.05
C PHE A 48 3.24 5.14 4.89
N ASN A 49 2.83 4.17 5.68
CA ASN A 49 1.80 4.39 6.67
C ASN A 49 2.38 4.53 8.07
N SER A 50 1.73 5.37 8.88
CA SER A 50 2.15 5.69 10.24
C SER A 50 0.95 5.99 11.12
N ASP A 51 1.04 5.65 12.39
CA ASP A 51 0.03 5.97 13.41
C ASP A 51 0.38 7.22 14.24
N ARG A 52 1.38 8.00 13.83
CA ARG A 52 1.87 9.21 14.54
C ARG A 52 0.81 10.28 14.81
N SER A 53 -0.33 10.24 14.15
CA SER A 53 -1.47 11.13 14.39
C SER A 53 -2.66 10.43 15.07
N GLY A 54 -2.41 9.29 15.76
CA GLY A 54 -3.38 8.54 16.54
C GLY A 54 -4.12 7.44 15.78
N ARG A 55 -4.12 7.50 14.45
CA ARG A 55 -4.62 6.45 13.54
C ARG A 55 -3.63 6.24 12.42
N ARG A 56 -3.76 5.12 11.71
CA ARG A 56 -2.92 4.82 10.55
C ARG A 56 -3.29 5.69 9.37
N HIS A 57 -2.38 6.55 8.97
CA HIS A 57 -2.48 7.46 7.84
C HIS A 57 -1.30 7.31 6.91
N LEU A 58 -1.45 7.82 5.67
CA LEU A 58 -0.38 7.83 4.68
C LEU A 58 0.43 9.11 4.79
N TYR A 59 1.73 8.93 4.73
CA TYR A 59 2.72 10.01 4.76
C TYR A 59 3.66 9.88 3.58
N VAL A 60 4.11 11.01 3.06
CA VAL A 60 5.18 11.10 2.07
C VAL A 60 6.34 11.85 2.68
N SER A 61 7.55 11.39 2.43
CA SER A 61 8.79 12.09 2.78
C SER A 61 9.80 12.02 1.64
N ASP A 62 10.87 12.80 1.76
CA ASP A 62 12.08 12.54 0.98
C ASP A 62 12.70 11.20 1.41
N ASN A 63 13.50 10.57 0.55
CA ASN A 63 14.13 9.28 0.84
C ASN A 63 15.18 9.34 1.97
N ASN A 64 15.51 10.52 2.46
CA ASN A 64 16.36 10.75 3.62
C ASN A 64 15.58 10.99 4.92
N GLY A 65 14.25 10.86 4.90
CA GLY A 65 13.36 11.05 6.06
C GLY A 65 13.02 12.51 6.37
N LYS A 66 13.37 13.45 5.50
CA LYS A 66 13.00 14.87 5.66
C LYS A 66 11.65 15.16 4.99
N ASN A 67 11.08 16.33 5.33
CA ASN A 67 9.86 16.85 4.71
C ASN A 67 8.65 15.90 4.80
N ILE A 68 8.50 15.23 5.95
CA ILE A 68 7.37 14.31 6.18
C ILE A 68 6.06 15.10 6.17
N LYS A 69 5.12 14.67 5.30
CA LYS A 69 3.77 15.25 5.20
C LYS A 69 2.73 14.16 5.18
N ARG A 70 1.67 14.32 5.98
CA ARG A 70 0.47 13.49 5.87
C ARG A 70 -0.28 13.84 4.58
N ILE A 71 -0.68 12.83 3.81
CA ILE A 71 -1.43 12.98 2.56
C ILE A 71 -2.87 12.46 2.66
N SER A 72 -3.15 11.41 3.43
CA SER A 72 -4.53 10.95 3.66
C SER A 72 -5.26 11.89 4.62
N ARG A 73 -6.43 12.39 4.21
CA ARG A 73 -7.17 13.43 4.94
C ARG A 73 -8.51 12.95 5.48
N GLU A 74 -9.12 11.97 4.79
CA GLU A 74 -10.43 11.44 5.12
C GLU A 74 -10.40 10.52 6.35
N ALA A 75 -11.59 10.18 6.84
CA ALA A 75 -11.77 9.24 7.94
C ALA A 75 -11.30 7.83 7.56
N GLY A 76 -11.16 6.95 8.56
CA GLY A 76 -10.70 5.58 8.39
C GLY A 76 -9.21 5.39 8.68
N SER A 77 -8.74 4.19 8.47
CA SER A 77 -7.33 3.79 8.60
C SER A 77 -6.80 3.36 7.23
N TYR A 78 -5.56 3.74 6.94
CA TYR A 78 -4.91 3.53 5.66
C TYR A 78 -3.72 2.58 5.80
N TYR A 79 -3.53 1.71 4.81
CA TYR A 79 -2.54 0.64 4.84
C TYR A 79 -1.91 0.45 3.45
N THR A 80 -0.79 -0.24 3.40
CA THR A 80 -0.14 -0.77 2.19
C THR A 80 -0.09 0.21 1.01
N PRO A 81 0.42 1.45 1.20
CA PRO A 81 0.52 2.39 0.08
C PRO A 81 1.56 1.93 -0.93
N VAL A 82 1.25 2.05 -2.22
CA VAL A 82 2.18 1.79 -3.31
C VAL A 82 2.16 2.93 -4.31
N TRP A 83 3.36 3.40 -4.68
CA TRP A 83 3.52 4.47 -5.64
C TRP A 83 3.29 3.97 -7.06
N SER A 84 2.52 4.72 -7.85
CA SER A 84 2.34 4.44 -9.28
C SER A 84 3.69 4.49 -10.02
N PRO A 85 3.95 3.58 -10.98
CA PRO A 85 5.15 3.66 -11.83
C PRO A 85 5.22 4.93 -12.68
N ARG A 86 4.11 5.63 -12.86
CA ARG A 86 4.04 6.92 -13.53
C ARG A 86 4.42 8.10 -12.62
N GLY A 87 4.47 7.89 -11.31
CA GLY A 87 4.82 8.91 -10.32
C GLY A 87 3.70 9.89 -9.95
N ASP A 88 2.52 9.71 -10.50
CA ASP A 88 1.38 10.63 -10.39
C ASP A 88 0.38 10.27 -9.29
N MET A 89 0.31 9.00 -8.89
CA MET A 89 -0.70 8.50 -7.95
C MET A 89 -0.11 7.55 -6.90
N ILE A 90 -0.88 7.36 -5.84
CA ILE A 90 -0.65 6.36 -4.79
C ILE A 90 -1.90 5.50 -4.69
N ALA A 91 -1.74 4.17 -4.78
CA ALA A 91 -2.78 3.22 -4.43
C ALA A 91 -2.60 2.77 -2.98
N PHE A 92 -3.69 2.41 -2.32
CA PHE A 92 -3.68 2.06 -0.91
C PHE A 92 -4.87 1.15 -0.54
N THR A 93 -4.75 0.49 0.59
CA THR A 93 -5.89 -0.13 1.29
C THR A 93 -6.45 0.87 2.30
N LYS A 94 -7.77 0.97 2.39
CA LYS A 94 -8.47 1.76 3.42
C LYS A 94 -9.47 0.89 4.16
N GLN A 95 -9.51 1.05 5.48
CA GLN A 95 -10.53 0.45 6.33
C GLN A 95 -11.39 1.54 6.94
N GLU A 96 -12.70 1.46 6.72
CA GLU A 96 -13.68 2.41 7.26
C GLU A 96 -15.05 1.73 7.43
N GLY A 97 -15.71 1.94 8.58
CA GLY A 97 -17.04 1.40 8.84
C GLY A 97 -17.13 -0.13 8.79
N GLY A 98 -16.06 -0.85 9.15
CA GLY A 98 -15.99 -2.31 9.10
C GLY A 98 -15.86 -2.91 7.69
N GLN A 99 -15.57 -2.08 6.70
CA GLN A 99 -15.35 -2.47 5.30
C GLN A 99 -13.92 -2.13 4.89
N PHE A 100 -13.40 -2.89 3.92
CA PHE A 100 -12.11 -2.63 3.28
C PHE A 100 -12.30 -2.16 1.85
N TYR A 101 -11.42 -1.29 1.42
CA TYR A 101 -11.42 -0.67 0.11
C TYR A 101 -10.01 -0.66 -0.49
N ILE A 102 -9.93 -0.79 -1.81
CA ILE A 102 -8.76 -0.34 -2.57
C ILE A 102 -9.08 1.06 -3.08
N GLY A 103 -8.22 2.00 -2.78
CA GLY A 103 -8.33 3.39 -3.19
C GLY A 103 -7.11 3.86 -3.95
N VAL A 104 -7.28 4.98 -4.64
CA VAL A 104 -6.21 5.75 -5.26
C VAL A 104 -6.37 7.23 -4.93
N MET A 105 -5.25 7.93 -4.84
CA MET A 105 -5.20 9.39 -4.67
C MET A 105 -4.00 9.97 -5.44
N GLU A 106 -4.00 11.27 -5.68
CA GLU A 106 -2.81 11.96 -6.18
C GLU A 106 -1.73 12.02 -5.09
N VAL A 107 -0.49 12.27 -5.48
CA VAL A 107 0.67 12.24 -4.57
C VAL A 107 0.63 13.31 -3.49
N ASP A 108 -0.18 14.34 -3.63
CA ASP A 108 -0.42 15.38 -2.63
C ASP A 108 -1.61 15.07 -1.70
N GLY A 109 -2.31 13.94 -1.94
CA GLY A 109 -3.48 13.48 -1.21
C GLY A 109 -4.81 14.00 -1.74
N SER A 110 -4.82 14.73 -2.84
CA SER A 110 -6.06 15.16 -3.51
C SER A 110 -6.69 14.03 -4.33
N ASN A 111 -7.94 14.23 -4.75
CA ASN A 111 -8.68 13.32 -5.62
C ASN A 111 -8.73 11.87 -5.11
N GLU A 112 -8.82 11.69 -3.77
CA GLU A 112 -9.02 10.38 -3.16
C GLU A 112 -10.32 9.75 -3.66
N ARG A 113 -10.25 8.51 -4.15
CA ARG A 113 -11.43 7.74 -4.56
C ARG A 113 -11.22 6.24 -4.34
N MET A 114 -12.30 5.56 -3.96
CA MET A 114 -12.34 4.11 -3.81
C MET A 114 -12.69 3.48 -5.14
N ILE A 115 -11.94 2.45 -5.56
CA ILE A 115 -12.14 1.75 -6.83
C ILE A 115 -12.59 0.30 -6.65
N ALA A 116 -12.34 -0.31 -5.48
CA ALA A 116 -12.86 -1.63 -5.13
C ALA A 116 -13.27 -1.67 -3.65
N LYS A 117 -14.17 -2.58 -3.32
CA LYS A 117 -14.69 -2.80 -1.97
C LYS A 117 -14.97 -4.28 -1.74
N SER A 118 -14.63 -4.79 -0.54
CA SER A 118 -15.00 -6.14 -0.11
C SER A 118 -15.05 -6.23 1.42
N PHE A 119 -15.43 -7.40 1.92
CA PHE A 119 -15.28 -7.77 3.32
C PHE A 119 -13.82 -7.66 3.76
N HIS A 120 -12.91 -8.23 2.98
CA HIS A 120 -11.48 -8.03 3.11
C HIS A 120 -10.86 -7.88 1.71
N VAL A 121 -10.18 -6.78 1.47
CA VAL A 121 -9.42 -6.51 0.26
C VAL A 121 -8.18 -5.73 0.65
N GLU A 122 -7.01 -6.16 0.15
CA GLU A 122 -5.74 -5.56 0.54
C GLU A 122 -4.63 -5.77 -0.50
N GLY A 123 -3.50 -5.10 -0.29
CA GLY A 123 -2.26 -5.32 -0.99
C GLY A 123 -2.29 -4.90 -2.46
N PRO A 124 -2.70 -3.65 -2.80
CA PRO A 124 -2.67 -3.21 -4.18
C PRO A 124 -1.25 -3.16 -4.73
N THR A 125 -1.08 -3.60 -5.97
CA THR A 125 0.15 -3.45 -6.73
C THR A 125 -0.15 -2.92 -8.13
N TRP A 126 0.70 -2.05 -8.65
CA TRP A 126 0.52 -1.44 -9.97
C TRP A 126 1.05 -2.31 -11.08
N ALA A 127 0.28 -2.44 -12.15
CA ALA A 127 0.82 -2.88 -13.43
C ALA A 127 1.88 -1.88 -13.92
N PRO A 128 2.95 -2.31 -14.60
CA PRO A 128 4.05 -1.45 -15.03
C PRO A 128 3.63 -0.26 -15.91
N ASN A 129 2.49 -0.38 -16.61
CA ASN A 129 1.93 0.71 -17.42
C ASN A 129 1.17 1.77 -16.60
N GLY A 130 0.98 1.56 -15.28
CA GLY A 130 0.25 2.46 -14.39
C GLY A 130 -1.24 2.62 -14.67
N ARG A 131 -1.86 1.65 -15.38
CA ARG A 131 -3.29 1.71 -15.73
C ARG A 131 -4.17 0.72 -14.98
N PHE A 132 -3.57 -0.33 -14.43
CA PHE A 132 -4.25 -1.38 -13.70
C PHE A 132 -3.63 -1.58 -12.34
N LEU A 133 -4.45 -2.01 -11.40
CA LEU A 133 -4.05 -2.53 -10.10
C LEU A 133 -4.38 -4.01 -10.03
N MET A 134 -3.58 -4.75 -9.28
CA MET A 134 -3.91 -6.09 -8.81
C MET A 134 -3.90 -6.08 -7.28
N TYR A 135 -4.77 -6.85 -6.67
CA TYR A 135 -4.93 -6.97 -5.22
C TYR A 135 -5.55 -8.32 -4.88
N PHE A 136 -5.49 -8.74 -3.65
CA PHE A 136 -6.28 -9.89 -3.23
C PHE A 136 -7.61 -9.45 -2.61
N LYS A 137 -8.59 -10.33 -2.70
CA LYS A 137 -9.93 -10.12 -2.19
C LYS A 137 -10.44 -11.41 -1.56
N GLU A 138 -10.98 -11.28 -0.37
CA GLU A 138 -11.73 -12.31 0.34
C GLU A 138 -13.20 -11.94 0.37
N GLU A 139 -14.06 -12.88 -0.01
CA GLU A 139 -15.50 -12.74 0.12
C GLU A 139 -15.99 -13.62 1.28
N ARG A 140 -17.01 -13.17 1.99
CA ARG A 140 -17.64 -14.03 3.01
C ARG A 140 -18.32 -15.20 2.32
N THR A 141 -17.98 -16.44 2.75
CA THR A 141 -18.57 -17.66 2.20
C THR A 141 -19.57 -18.32 3.13
N ALA A 142 -19.53 -18.03 4.43
CA ALA A 142 -20.43 -18.61 5.42
C ALA A 142 -21.27 -17.55 6.14
N GLU A 143 -22.47 -17.92 6.58
CA GLU A 143 -23.34 -17.05 7.39
C GLU A 143 -22.69 -16.65 8.72
N ASP A 144 -21.81 -17.47 9.26
CA ASP A 144 -21.03 -17.21 10.48
C ASP A 144 -19.86 -16.22 10.26
N GLY A 145 -19.62 -15.81 9.02
CA GLY A 145 -18.55 -14.87 8.66
C GLY A 145 -17.15 -15.50 8.65
N SER A 146 -17.03 -16.83 8.71
CA SER A 146 -15.75 -17.50 8.51
C SER A 146 -15.28 -17.33 7.07
N GLY A 147 -13.94 -17.11 6.92
CA GLY A 147 -13.31 -16.61 5.72
C GLY A 147 -13.59 -17.38 4.45
N GLY A 148 -13.71 -16.64 3.37
CA GLY A 148 -13.74 -17.15 2.02
C GLY A 148 -12.36 -17.48 1.49
N GLU A 149 -12.33 -18.08 0.30
CA GLU A 149 -11.10 -18.29 -0.43
C GLU A 149 -10.54 -16.94 -0.89
N SER A 150 -9.27 -16.71 -0.57
CA SER A 150 -8.53 -15.53 -1.02
C SER A 150 -8.22 -15.66 -2.52
N SER A 151 -8.59 -14.69 -3.31
CA SER A 151 -8.41 -14.69 -4.76
C SER A 151 -7.80 -13.38 -5.23
N LEU A 152 -7.03 -13.44 -6.33
CA LEU A 152 -6.46 -12.26 -6.95
C LEU A 152 -7.44 -11.62 -7.93
N TYR A 153 -7.48 -10.29 -7.91
CA TYR A 153 -8.29 -9.48 -8.81
C TYR A 153 -7.45 -8.39 -9.47
N SER A 154 -7.76 -8.09 -10.70
CA SER A 154 -7.24 -6.92 -11.41
C SER A 154 -8.38 -5.93 -11.69
N ILE A 155 -8.08 -4.64 -11.64
CA ILE A 155 -9.04 -3.57 -11.91
C ILE A 155 -8.34 -2.41 -12.61
N ASP A 156 -9.02 -1.74 -13.53
CA ASP A 156 -8.53 -0.48 -14.07
C ASP A 156 -8.84 0.71 -13.15
N LEU A 157 -8.24 1.86 -13.46
CA LEU A 157 -8.43 3.07 -12.66
C LEU A 157 -9.85 3.65 -12.71
N THR A 158 -10.71 3.18 -13.59
CA THR A 158 -12.13 3.60 -13.62
C THR A 158 -12.96 2.91 -12.55
N GLY A 159 -12.49 1.74 -12.04
CA GLY A 159 -13.20 0.93 -11.05
C GLY A 159 -14.31 0.04 -11.65
N PHE A 160 -14.48 0.01 -12.98
CA PHE A 160 -15.58 -0.73 -13.62
C PHE A 160 -15.17 -2.09 -14.20
N ASN A 161 -13.90 -2.31 -14.47
CA ASN A 161 -13.39 -3.52 -15.13
C ASN A 161 -12.68 -4.45 -14.14
N GLU A 162 -13.30 -4.75 -13.00
CA GLU A 162 -12.79 -5.73 -12.05
C GLU A 162 -12.86 -7.15 -12.67
N ARG A 163 -11.76 -7.89 -12.61
CA ARG A 163 -11.66 -9.27 -13.12
C ARG A 163 -10.90 -10.14 -12.15
N LYS A 164 -11.44 -11.32 -11.86
CA LYS A 164 -10.73 -12.36 -11.13
C LYS A 164 -9.56 -12.86 -11.97
N VAL A 165 -8.39 -12.94 -11.38
CA VAL A 165 -7.20 -13.56 -11.99
C VAL A 165 -7.25 -15.05 -11.66
N ILE A 166 -7.24 -15.89 -12.69
CA ILE A 166 -7.31 -17.36 -12.52
C ILE A 166 -5.96 -17.84 -12.00
N THR A 167 -5.96 -18.43 -10.82
CA THR A 167 -4.82 -19.10 -10.19
C THR A 167 -5.20 -20.53 -9.85
N PRO A 168 -4.27 -21.50 -9.87
CA PRO A 168 -4.58 -22.89 -9.52
C PRO A 168 -5.07 -23.11 -8.09
N LEU A 169 -4.65 -22.20 -7.18
CA LEU A 169 -5.02 -22.15 -5.76
C LEU A 169 -5.39 -20.71 -5.41
N GLY A 170 -5.88 -20.49 -4.20
CA GLY A 170 -6.05 -19.14 -3.66
C GLY A 170 -4.74 -18.35 -3.71
N GLY A 171 -4.81 -17.02 -3.68
CA GLY A 171 -3.63 -16.17 -3.76
C GLY A 171 -3.78 -14.87 -2.98
N SER A 172 -2.65 -14.39 -2.43
CA SER A 172 -2.51 -13.08 -1.78
C SER A 172 -1.23 -12.39 -2.25
N ASP A 173 -1.02 -11.16 -1.83
CA ASP A 173 0.20 -10.38 -2.02
C ASP A 173 0.74 -10.39 -3.46
N PRO A 174 -0.06 -9.99 -4.45
CA PRO A 174 0.34 -10.02 -5.84
C PRO A 174 1.48 -9.05 -6.12
N ALA A 175 2.32 -9.42 -7.09
CA ALA A 175 3.36 -8.54 -7.62
C ALA A 175 3.39 -8.63 -9.14
N TRP A 176 3.52 -7.49 -9.81
CA TRP A 176 3.75 -7.43 -11.25
C TRP A 176 5.23 -7.57 -11.58
N SER A 177 5.54 -8.33 -12.62
CA SER A 177 6.89 -8.30 -13.19
C SER A 177 7.12 -6.94 -13.92
N PRO A 178 8.37 -6.46 -14.01
CA PRO A 178 8.70 -5.39 -14.94
C PRO A 178 8.30 -5.73 -16.36
N LEU A 179 8.11 -4.72 -17.22
CA LEU A 179 7.98 -4.93 -18.66
C LEU A 179 9.25 -5.64 -19.15
N MET A 180 9.09 -6.81 -19.75
CA MET A 180 10.18 -7.48 -20.47
C MET A 180 10.30 -6.82 -21.84
N HIS A 181 11.49 -6.34 -22.17
CA HIS A 181 11.86 -5.76 -23.45
C HIS A 181 12.37 -6.84 -24.41
#